data_e8f296e64bbd0dd9736fa37b995764e7
#
_entry.id   e8f296e64bbd0dd9736fa37b995764e7
#
_cell.length_a   1.000
_cell.length_b   1.000
_cell.length_c   1.000
_cell.angle_alpha   90.00
_cell.angle_beta   90.00
_cell.angle_gamma   90.00
#
_symmetry.space_group_name_H-M   'P 1'
#
loop_
_entity.id
_entity.type
_entity.pdbx_description
1 polymer ?
#
loop_
_entity_poly.entity_id
_entity_poly.type
_entity_poly.pdbx_seq_one_letter_code
_entity_poly.pdbx_strand_id
1 'polypeptide(L)'
;QEKCPELTAQAEEAMDNIDYYMKCLNAHSLLVSLKILLDSLWENGEDKSSDAGSIMQQVEQIHKYIERSYHENITLTALAEQYHMDASYLSRTFSQKYGETIIAFLTRIRMEKAAELMKDQDKKLETISFLVGYDDYNYFSRVFRKKMGCSPREYRNKFTQL
;
A
#
# COMPACT_ATOMS: atom_id res chain seq x y z
N GLN A 1 -19.53 31.79 22.82
CA GLN A 1 -18.56 30.79 22.26
C GLN A 1 -19.39 29.81 21.45
N GLU A 2 -19.57 30.13 20.17
CA GLU A 2 -20.20 29.23 19.17
C GLU A 2 -19.15 28.23 18.70
N LYS A 3 -19.35 26.95 19.04
CA LYS A 3 -18.59 25.84 18.46
C LYS A 3 -19.02 25.69 17.01
N CYS A 4 -18.05 25.72 16.10
CA CYS A 4 -18.23 25.57 14.66
C CYS A 4 -18.84 24.17 14.36
N PRO A 5 -20.07 24.06 13.85
CA PRO A 5 -20.77 22.78 13.67
C PRO A 5 -20.12 21.89 12.60
N GLU A 6 -19.35 22.46 11.68
CA GLU A 6 -18.64 21.71 10.62
C GLU A 6 -17.47 20.87 11.15
N LEU A 7 -16.81 21.31 12.23
CA LEU A 7 -15.70 20.57 12.87
C LEU A 7 -16.19 19.34 13.64
N THR A 8 -17.42 19.39 14.17
CA THR A 8 -18.02 18.24 14.90
C THR A 8 -18.48 17.15 13.94
N ALA A 9 -19.08 17.49 12.80
CA ALA A 9 -19.52 16.52 11.80
C ALA A 9 -18.34 15.78 11.15
N GLN A 10 -17.25 16.49 10.87
CA GLN A 10 -16.02 15.86 10.34
C GLN A 10 -15.33 14.96 11.36
N ALA A 11 -15.39 15.29 12.64
CA ALA A 11 -14.85 14.47 13.71
C ALA A 11 -15.70 13.21 13.95
N GLU A 12 -17.03 13.31 13.85
CA GLU A 12 -17.95 12.17 13.96
C GLU A 12 -17.77 11.21 12.77
N GLU A 13 -17.70 11.72 11.54
CA GLU A 13 -17.44 10.90 10.34
C GLU A 13 -16.06 10.20 10.39
N ALA A 14 -15.05 10.87 10.94
CA ALA A 14 -13.73 10.26 11.15
C ALA A 14 -13.76 9.16 12.21
N MET A 15 -14.53 9.34 13.28
CA MET A 15 -14.69 8.32 14.33
C MET A 15 -15.47 7.10 13.83
N ASP A 16 -16.54 7.29 13.08
CA ASP A 16 -17.32 6.21 12.48
C ASP A 16 -16.47 5.39 11.50
N ASN A 17 -15.62 6.05 10.70
CA ASN A 17 -14.67 5.38 9.82
C ASN A 17 -13.63 4.58 10.60
N ILE A 18 -13.08 5.11 11.71
CA ILE A 18 -12.12 4.38 12.55
C ILE A 18 -12.79 3.17 13.20
N ASP A 19 -14.01 3.29 13.70
CA ASP A 19 -14.77 2.20 14.34
C ASP A 19 -15.14 1.10 13.34
N TYR A 20 -15.49 1.48 12.10
CA TYR A 20 -15.70 0.56 10.98
C TYR A 20 -14.42 -0.21 10.63
N TYR A 21 -13.29 0.48 10.48
CA TYR A 21 -12.00 -0.16 10.19
C TYR A 21 -11.51 -1.05 11.33
N MET A 22 -11.74 -0.65 12.59
CA MET A 22 -11.38 -1.47 13.76
C MET A 22 -12.24 -2.72 13.87
N LYS A 23 -13.54 -2.65 13.55
CA LYS A 23 -14.42 -3.84 13.48
C LYS A 23 -14.05 -4.77 12.34
N CYS A 24 -13.73 -4.24 11.17
CA CYS A 24 -13.26 -5.03 10.03
C CYS A 24 -11.91 -5.70 10.32
N LEU A 25 -10.97 -4.99 10.94
CA LEU A 25 -9.67 -5.54 11.36
C LEU A 25 -9.82 -6.64 12.41
N ASN A 26 -10.67 -6.46 13.43
CA ASN A 26 -10.87 -7.46 14.49
C ASN A 26 -11.55 -8.73 13.96
N ALA A 27 -12.62 -8.61 13.17
CA ALA A 27 -13.30 -9.77 12.59
C ALA A 27 -12.39 -10.52 11.60
N HIS A 28 -11.66 -9.80 10.74
CA HIS A 28 -10.75 -10.41 9.78
C HIS A 28 -9.53 -11.03 10.46
N SER A 29 -8.94 -10.35 11.46
CA SER A 29 -7.81 -10.86 12.24
C SER A 29 -8.18 -12.14 13.02
N LEU A 30 -9.38 -12.22 13.61
CA LEU A 30 -9.86 -13.41 14.30
C LEU A 30 -10.08 -14.57 13.34
N LEU A 31 -10.70 -14.33 12.16
CA LEU A 31 -10.89 -15.34 11.13
C LEU A 31 -9.56 -15.86 10.58
N VAL A 32 -8.58 -14.98 10.39
CA VAL A 32 -7.24 -15.34 9.95
C VAL A 32 -6.52 -16.17 11.02
N SER A 33 -6.60 -15.76 12.30
CA SER A 33 -5.99 -16.50 13.40
C SER A 33 -6.62 -17.88 13.59
N LEU A 34 -7.95 -17.97 13.46
CA LEU A 34 -8.68 -19.25 13.53
C LEU A 34 -8.29 -20.18 12.37
N LYS A 35 -8.15 -19.64 11.17
CA LYS A 35 -7.72 -20.41 10.00
C LYS A 35 -6.29 -20.92 10.16
N ILE A 36 -5.36 -20.09 10.65
CA ILE A 36 -3.98 -20.49 10.93
C ILE A 36 -3.94 -21.60 11.98
N LEU A 37 -4.76 -21.51 13.04
CA LEU A 37 -4.87 -22.56 14.07
C LEU A 37 -5.46 -23.85 13.50
N LEU A 38 -6.49 -23.76 12.65
CA LEU A 38 -7.08 -24.92 11.97
C LEU A 38 -6.09 -25.57 11.00
N ASP A 39 -5.37 -24.75 10.22
CA ASP A 39 -4.34 -25.25 9.29
C ASP A 39 -3.19 -25.92 10.07
N SER A 40 -2.76 -25.37 11.22
CA SER A 40 -1.72 -25.98 12.06
C SER A 40 -2.18 -27.26 12.78
N LEU A 41 -3.47 -27.41 13.09
CA LEU A 41 -4.03 -28.63 13.65
C LEU A 41 -4.24 -29.74 12.62
N TRP A 42 -4.43 -29.35 11.33
CA TRP A 42 -4.58 -30.30 10.22
C TRP A 42 -3.24 -30.81 9.69
N GLU A 43 -2.15 -30.08 9.89
CA GLU A 43 -0.79 -30.38 9.34
C GLU A 43 0.10 -31.26 10.24
N ASN A 44 -0.48 -32.16 11.04
CA ASN A 44 0.29 -33.25 11.65
C ASN A 44 0.53 -34.37 10.63
N GLY A 45 1.41 -34.13 9.68
CA GLY A 45 1.90 -35.17 8.78
C GLY A 45 2.27 -34.63 7.40
N GLU A 46 3.46 -34.12 7.26
CA GLU A 46 4.39 -34.26 6.14
C GLU A 46 5.30 -33.01 6.01
N ASP A 47 6.54 -33.26 5.90
CA ASP A 47 7.72 -32.41 5.67
C ASP A 47 7.46 -31.14 4.85
N LYS A 48 7.27 -29.96 5.48
CA LYS A 48 7.12 -28.64 4.82
C LYS A 48 8.15 -27.59 5.26
N SER A 49 9.29 -27.98 5.79
CA SER A 49 10.34 -27.03 6.13
C SER A 49 11.01 -26.41 4.89
N SER A 50 10.95 -27.05 3.72
CA SER A 50 11.48 -26.53 2.45
C SER A 50 10.54 -25.54 1.76
N ASP A 51 9.22 -25.71 1.86
CA ASP A 51 8.24 -24.86 1.17
C ASP A 51 8.08 -23.48 1.80
N ALA A 52 8.07 -23.39 3.13
CA ALA A 52 7.95 -22.10 3.84
C ALA A 52 9.15 -21.18 3.55
N GLY A 53 10.35 -21.72 3.44
CA GLY A 53 11.55 -21.00 3.03
C GLY A 53 11.46 -20.49 1.60
N SER A 54 10.96 -21.32 0.69
CA SER A 54 10.74 -20.99 -0.72
C SER A 54 9.72 -19.84 -0.88
N ILE A 55 8.58 -19.91 -0.19
CA ILE A 55 7.53 -18.88 -0.24
C ILE A 55 8.02 -17.55 0.31
N MET A 56 8.74 -17.56 1.43
CA MET A 56 9.29 -16.35 2.02
C MET A 56 10.30 -15.68 1.10
N GLN A 57 11.06 -16.46 0.35
CA GLN A 57 11.99 -16.01 -0.67
C GLN A 57 11.26 -15.42 -1.89
N GLN A 58 10.16 -16.03 -2.34
CA GLN A 58 9.32 -15.50 -3.41
C GLN A 58 8.71 -14.15 -3.04
N VAL A 59 8.18 -14.00 -1.82
CA VAL A 59 7.63 -12.73 -1.32
C VAL A 59 8.70 -11.63 -1.26
N GLU A 60 9.95 -11.99 -0.95
CA GLU A 60 11.08 -11.05 -1.00
C GLU A 60 11.45 -10.67 -2.44
N GLN A 61 11.37 -11.59 -3.37
CA GLN A 61 11.57 -11.29 -4.79
C GLN A 61 10.48 -10.34 -5.31
N ILE A 62 9.22 -10.54 -4.92
CA ILE A 62 8.10 -9.65 -5.26
C ILE A 62 8.34 -8.25 -4.69
N HIS A 63 8.80 -8.13 -3.45
CA HIS A 63 9.15 -6.85 -2.85
C HIS A 63 10.21 -6.11 -3.68
N LYS A 64 11.32 -6.78 -4.00
CA LYS A 64 12.39 -6.23 -4.83
C LYS A 64 11.94 -5.90 -6.26
N TYR A 65 11.03 -6.71 -6.82
CA TYR A 65 10.44 -6.44 -8.12
C TYR A 65 9.64 -5.13 -8.10
N ILE A 66 8.78 -4.95 -7.12
CA ILE A 66 7.98 -3.71 -6.96
C ILE A 66 8.88 -2.49 -6.82
N GLU A 67 9.98 -2.58 -6.06
CA GLU A 67 10.94 -1.47 -5.92
C GLU A 67 11.61 -1.06 -7.23
N ARG A 68 11.81 -2.00 -8.14
CA ARG A 68 12.46 -1.74 -9.45
C ARG A 68 11.46 -1.32 -10.52
N SER A 69 10.29 -1.93 -10.52
CA SER A 69 9.28 -1.80 -11.57
C SER A 69 8.06 -0.98 -11.14
N TYR A 70 8.18 -0.15 -10.10
CA TYR A 70 7.05 0.62 -9.52
C TYR A 70 6.28 1.47 -10.55
N HIS A 71 6.91 1.86 -11.64
CA HIS A 71 6.31 2.65 -12.73
C HIS A 71 5.38 1.82 -13.64
N GLU A 72 5.46 0.50 -13.59
CA GLU A 72 4.64 -0.41 -14.39
C GLU A 72 3.24 -0.60 -13.78
N ASN A 73 2.32 -1.12 -14.59
CA ASN A 73 0.97 -1.44 -14.10
C ASN A 73 0.97 -2.73 -13.28
N ILE A 74 1.37 -2.61 -12.01
CA ILE A 74 1.45 -3.73 -11.07
C ILE A 74 0.10 -3.92 -10.39
N THR A 75 -0.47 -5.13 -10.50
CA THR A 75 -1.67 -5.54 -9.76
C THR A 75 -1.37 -6.78 -8.93
N LEU A 76 -2.14 -6.97 -7.84
CA LEU A 76 -2.02 -8.16 -7.00
C LEU A 76 -2.24 -9.45 -7.81
N THR A 77 -3.23 -9.43 -8.72
CA THR A 77 -3.56 -10.58 -9.58
C THR A 77 -2.42 -10.93 -10.50
N ALA A 78 -1.84 -9.94 -11.21
CA ALA A 78 -0.71 -10.17 -12.11
C ALA A 78 0.52 -10.72 -11.37
N LEU A 79 0.81 -10.20 -10.17
CA LEU A 79 1.89 -10.75 -9.34
C LEU A 79 1.60 -12.19 -8.90
N ALA A 80 0.38 -12.49 -8.47
CA ALA A 80 -0.01 -13.82 -8.05
C ALA A 80 0.13 -14.84 -9.21
N GLU A 81 -0.31 -14.47 -10.41
CA GLU A 81 -0.13 -15.27 -11.63
C GLU A 81 1.35 -15.47 -11.97
N GLN A 82 2.15 -14.40 -11.98
CA GLN A 82 3.58 -14.45 -12.31
C GLN A 82 4.39 -15.35 -11.38
N TYR A 83 4.03 -15.37 -10.09
CA TYR A 83 4.73 -16.17 -9.07
C TYR A 83 4.01 -17.49 -8.73
N HIS A 84 2.97 -17.85 -9.49
CA HIS A 84 2.18 -19.06 -9.30
C HIS A 84 1.62 -19.23 -7.88
N MET A 85 1.15 -18.12 -7.31
CA MET A 85 0.59 -18.05 -5.96
C MET A 85 -0.90 -17.70 -5.99
N ASP A 86 -1.65 -18.14 -4.98
CA ASP A 86 -2.98 -17.60 -4.73
C ASP A 86 -2.89 -16.12 -4.30
N ALA A 87 -3.73 -15.26 -4.89
CA ALA A 87 -3.69 -13.82 -4.64
C ALA A 87 -3.96 -13.46 -3.16
N SER A 88 -4.89 -14.17 -2.52
CA SER A 88 -5.23 -13.95 -1.11
C SER A 88 -4.08 -14.40 -0.20
N TYR A 89 -3.46 -15.52 -0.54
CA TYR A 89 -2.29 -16.03 0.17
C TYR A 89 -1.10 -15.07 0.05
N LEU A 90 -0.77 -14.63 -1.17
CA LEU A 90 0.28 -13.64 -1.42
C LEU A 90 0.03 -12.35 -0.63
N SER A 91 -1.18 -11.79 -0.72
CA SER A 91 -1.54 -10.56 0.01
C SER A 91 -1.34 -10.68 1.51
N ARG A 92 -1.73 -11.81 2.08
CA ARG A 92 -1.60 -12.09 3.52
C ARG A 92 -0.13 -12.23 3.92
N THR A 93 0.62 -13.07 3.22
CA THR A 93 2.03 -13.35 3.53
C THR A 93 2.88 -12.10 3.37
N PHE A 94 2.64 -11.29 2.33
CA PHE A 94 3.31 -10.01 2.15
C PHE A 94 3.01 -9.05 3.31
N SER A 95 1.73 -8.91 3.68
CA SER A 95 1.34 -8.03 4.79
C SER A 95 1.87 -8.49 6.14
N GLN A 96 1.95 -9.78 6.37
CA GLN A 96 2.58 -10.33 7.58
C GLN A 96 4.08 -10.03 7.66
N LYS A 97 4.78 -10.14 6.51
CA LYS A 97 6.24 -9.92 6.46
C LYS A 97 6.61 -8.44 6.55
N TYR A 98 5.87 -7.56 5.86
CA TYR A 98 6.25 -6.15 5.69
C TYR A 98 5.36 -5.14 6.44
N GLY A 99 4.29 -5.60 7.09
CA GLY A 99 3.39 -4.74 7.87
C GLY A 99 2.45 -3.87 7.03
N GLU A 100 2.49 -3.99 5.69
CA GLU A 100 1.64 -3.22 4.78
C GLU A 100 1.21 -4.06 3.58
N THR A 101 0.10 -3.70 2.93
CA THR A 101 -0.35 -4.40 1.72
C THR A 101 0.53 -4.07 0.52
N ILE A 102 0.57 -4.96 -0.49
CA ILE A 102 1.31 -4.75 -1.75
C ILE A 102 0.95 -3.42 -2.40
N ILE A 103 -0.35 -3.06 -2.45
CA ILE A 103 -0.79 -1.81 -3.06
C ILE A 103 -0.40 -0.59 -2.22
N ALA A 104 -0.42 -0.70 -0.89
CA ALA A 104 0.04 0.37 -0.01
C ALA A 104 1.55 0.60 -0.16
N PHE A 105 2.33 -0.48 -0.24
CA PHE A 105 3.77 -0.46 -0.51
C PHE A 105 4.10 0.18 -1.86
N LEU A 106 3.46 -0.28 -2.96
CA LEU A 106 3.62 0.31 -4.29
C LEU A 106 3.29 1.80 -4.30
N THR A 107 2.16 2.18 -3.66
CA THR A 107 1.76 3.58 -3.56
C THR A 107 2.80 4.41 -2.82
N ARG A 108 3.35 3.90 -1.72
CA ARG A 108 4.37 4.59 -0.93
C ARG A 108 5.62 4.85 -1.76
N ILE A 109 6.15 3.83 -2.44
CA ILE A 109 7.33 3.96 -3.30
C ILE A 109 7.10 4.99 -4.42
N ARG A 110 5.94 4.93 -5.08
CA ARG A 110 5.58 5.91 -6.13
C ARG A 110 5.57 7.34 -5.60
N MET A 111 5.04 7.57 -4.39
CA MET A 111 5.00 8.91 -3.78
C MET A 111 6.39 9.39 -3.37
N GLU A 112 7.22 8.52 -2.83
CA GLU A 112 8.62 8.82 -2.49
C GLU A 112 9.42 9.19 -3.75
N LYS A 113 9.27 8.41 -4.83
CA LYS A 113 9.92 8.71 -6.12
C LYS A 113 9.40 9.99 -6.77
N ALA A 114 8.10 10.24 -6.68
CA ALA A 114 7.54 11.50 -7.15
C ALA A 114 8.12 12.70 -6.39
N ALA A 115 8.24 12.60 -5.06
CA ALA A 115 8.84 13.63 -4.23
C ALA A 115 10.33 13.90 -4.58
N GLU A 116 11.09 12.84 -4.88
CA GLU A 116 12.47 12.96 -5.38
C GLU A 116 12.52 13.70 -6.73
N LEU A 117 11.66 13.30 -7.69
CA LEU A 117 11.62 13.91 -9.02
C LEU A 117 11.13 15.36 -8.99
N MET A 118 10.33 15.75 -8.00
CA MET A 118 9.85 17.13 -7.83
C MET A 118 10.94 18.13 -7.41
N LYS A 119 12.09 17.66 -6.97
CA LYS A 119 13.27 18.53 -6.72
C LYS A 119 13.81 19.13 -8.02
N ASP A 120 13.60 18.44 -9.15
CA ASP A 120 13.89 18.96 -10.48
C ASP A 120 12.72 19.86 -10.93
N GLN A 121 13.00 21.15 -10.99
CA GLN A 121 12.00 22.19 -11.30
C GLN A 121 11.61 22.22 -12.78
N ASP A 122 12.46 21.73 -13.66
CA ASP A 122 12.23 21.72 -15.10
C ASP A 122 11.21 20.64 -15.52
N LYS A 123 11.02 19.60 -14.69
CA LYS A 123 10.04 18.56 -14.96
C LYS A 123 8.62 19.00 -14.66
N LYS A 124 7.71 18.87 -15.62
CA LYS A 124 6.27 19.11 -15.41
C LYS A 124 5.69 18.09 -14.43
N LEU A 125 4.73 18.50 -13.59
CA LEU A 125 4.09 17.62 -12.61
C LEU A 125 3.34 16.46 -13.27
N GLU A 126 2.74 16.71 -14.44
CA GLU A 126 2.09 15.69 -15.26
C GLU A 126 3.09 14.63 -15.76
N THR A 127 4.29 15.09 -16.17
CA THR A 127 5.37 14.18 -16.57
C THR A 127 5.83 13.33 -15.39
N ILE A 128 5.97 13.91 -14.19
CA ILE A 128 6.31 13.16 -12.97
C ILE A 128 5.25 12.14 -12.64
N SER A 129 3.97 12.51 -12.71
CA SER A 129 2.85 11.57 -12.50
C SER A 129 2.98 10.34 -13.40
N PHE A 130 3.22 10.54 -14.69
CA PHE A 130 3.43 9.47 -15.66
C PHE A 130 4.66 8.61 -15.34
N LEU A 131 5.80 9.23 -15.04
CA LEU A 131 7.05 8.54 -14.71
C LEU A 131 6.96 7.65 -13.48
N VAL A 132 6.05 7.95 -12.55
CA VAL A 132 5.83 7.12 -11.36
C VAL A 132 4.65 6.16 -11.50
N GLY A 133 4.09 6.01 -12.72
CA GLY A 133 3.10 5.00 -13.07
C GLY A 133 1.64 5.42 -12.83
N TYR A 134 1.33 6.71 -12.99
CA TYR A 134 -0.05 7.22 -12.98
C TYR A 134 -0.39 7.88 -14.32
N ASP A 135 -1.38 7.34 -15.02
CA ASP A 135 -1.85 7.88 -16.30
C ASP A 135 -2.72 9.14 -16.10
N ASP A 136 -3.38 9.26 -14.95
CA ASP A 136 -4.23 10.42 -14.62
C ASP A 136 -3.58 11.27 -13.53
N TYR A 137 -3.20 12.49 -13.90
CA TYR A 137 -2.62 13.48 -12.98
C TYR A 137 -3.58 13.88 -11.85
N ASN A 138 -4.88 13.96 -12.10
CA ASN A 138 -5.84 14.34 -11.07
C ASN A 138 -5.95 13.25 -9.99
N TYR A 139 -5.93 11.99 -10.42
CA TYR A 139 -5.88 10.86 -9.49
C TYR A 139 -4.57 10.85 -8.70
N PHE A 140 -3.43 10.98 -9.39
CA PHE A 140 -2.11 11.13 -8.75
C PHE A 140 -2.11 12.24 -7.70
N SER A 141 -2.60 13.44 -8.03
CA SER A 141 -2.60 14.59 -7.13
C SER A 141 -3.41 14.34 -5.85
N ARG A 142 -4.55 13.63 -5.97
CA ARG A 142 -5.35 13.21 -4.80
C ARG A 142 -4.61 12.20 -3.92
N VAL A 143 -3.99 11.19 -4.53
CA VAL A 143 -3.20 10.17 -3.80
C VAL A 143 -2.00 10.82 -3.13
N PHE A 144 -1.29 11.70 -3.84
CA PHE A 144 -0.14 12.42 -3.31
C PHE A 144 -0.52 13.28 -2.10
N ARG A 145 -1.60 14.07 -2.21
CA ARG A 145 -2.09 14.89 -1.09
C ARG A 145 -2.47 14.03 0.12
N LYS A 146 -3.13 12.89 -0.11
CA LYS A 146 -3.50 11.96 0.97
C LYS A 146 -2.28 11.39 1.70
N LYS A 147 -1.20 11.11 0.98
CA LYS A 147 0.01 10.48 1.53
C LYS A 147 1.03 11.49 2.08
N MET A 148 1.18 12.64 1.42
CA MET A 148 2.21 13.64 1.75
C MET A 148 1.65 14.86 2.52
N GLY A 149 0.31 14.93 2.73
CA GLY A 149 -0.34 16.01 3.46
C GLY A 149 -0.51 17.33 2.70
N CYS A 150 0.04 17.45 1.48
CA CYS A 150 -0.07 18.64 0.64
C CYS A 150 -0.11 18.25 -0.84
N SER A 151 -0.60 19.16 -1.70
CA SER A 151 -0.63 18.92 -3.15
C SER A 151 0.78 18.85 -3.76
N PRO A 152 0.95 18.21 -4.92
CA PRO A 152 2.23 18.16 -5.63
C PRO A 152 2.83 19.55 -5.88
N ARG A 153 1.98 20.54 -6.21
CA ARG A 153 2.39 21.91 -6.45
C ARG A 153 2.89 22.59 -5.17
N GLU A 154 2.16 22.44 -4.07
CA GLU A 154 2.57 22.97 -2.76
C GLU A 154 3.86 22.31 -2.27
N TYR A 155 4.00 21.01 -2.49
CA TYR A 155 5.20 20.25 -2.13
C TYR A 155 6.43 20.79 -2.88
N ARG A 156 6.34 20.96 -4.20
CA ARG A 156 7.41 21.54 -5.03
C ARG A 156 7.82 22.93 -4.56
N ASN A 157 6.83 23.80 -4.30
CA ASN A 157 7.10 25.19 -3.90
C ASN A 157 7.89 25.28 -2.58
N LYS A 158 7.75 24.30 -1.68
CA LYS A 158 8.55 24.27 -0.44
C LYS A 158 10.05 24.11 -0.69
N PHE A 159 10.46 23.53 -1.81
CA PHE A 159 11.87 23.37 -2.19
C PHE A 159 12.40 24.55 -3.03
N THR A 160 11.53 25.43 -3.50
CA THR A 160 11.91 26.62 -4.28
C THR A 160 12.26 27.82 -3.38
N GLN A 161 11.90 27.76 -2.10
CA GLN A 161 12.12 28.84 -1.12
C GLN A 161 13.37 28.62 -0.24
N LEU A 162 14.20 27.63 -0.56
CA LEU A 162 15.51 27.35 0.03
C LEU A 162 16.64 27.69 -0.95
#